data_e30503970a3d6643f916b6dd6f387645
#
_entry.id   e30503970a3d6643f916b6dd6f387645
#
_cell.length_a   1.000
_cell.length_b   1.000
_cell.length_c   1.000
_cell.angle_alpha   90.00
_cell.angle_beta   90.00
_cell.angle_gamma   90.00
#
_symmetry.space_group_name_H-M   'P 1'
#
loop_
_entity.id
_entity.type
_entity.pdbx_description
1 polymer ?
#
loop_
_entity_poly.entity_id
_entity_poly.type
_entity_poly.pdbx_seq_one_letter_code
_entity_poly.pdbx_strand_id
1 'polypeptide(L)'
;IAKECAEWIRKKACFKSNITQQSMPSFINIDETNYNPVKEFTAVELGVEKGNNAAFAITKMKAPLSMSFLQLFEQFWQNKDMMQDVTDQVIENITSAYNENAPEFIYFITLYNIFKEFLDDISEDILPKEATGFKKSKIWSKLYNFQQDACLAIINKLEKYNGCILADSVGLGKTFTALSVIKYYESRNNRVLVLCPKKLSNNWNIYKNNYKNNPIAEDRLRYDVLFHTDLNRTSGESNGNNLAFINWENYDLVVIDESHNFRNNSARNDRE
;
A
#
# COMPACT_ATOMS: atom_id res chain seq x y z
N ILE A 1 -30.94 4.70 -6.89
CA ILE A 1 -30.33 3.43 -7.37
C ILE A 1 -30.06 2.49 -6.19
N ALA A 2 -29.28 2.85 -5.17
CA ALA A 2 -28.92 1.92 -4.09
C ALA A 2 -30.09 1.55 -3.18
N LYS A 3 -30.94 2.49 -2.81
CA LYS A 3 -32.19 2.19 -2.09
C LYS A 3 -33.11 1.30 -2.91
N GLU A 4 -33.24 1.58 -4.20
CA GLU A 4 -34.00 0.75 -5.14
C GLU A 4 -33.41 -0.65 -5.29
N CYS A 5 -32.07 -0.74 -5.35
CA CYS A 5 -31.35 -2.02 -5.37
C CYS A 5 -31.58 -2.81 -4.07
N ALA A 6 -31.47 -2.18 -2.92
CA ALA A 6 -31.72 -2.80 -1.63
C ALA A 6 -33.18 -3.29 -1.49
N GLU A 7 -34.15 -2.51 -1.95
CA GLU A 7 -35.56 -2.90 -1.98
C GLU A 7 -35.82 -4.05 -2.96
N TRP A 8 -35.15 -4.06 -4.11
CA TRP A 8 -35.25 -5.15 -5.07
C TRP A 8 -34.67 -6.44 -4.51
N ILE A 9 -33.47 -6.36 -3.89
CA ILE A 9 -32.82 -7.50 -3.21
C ILE A 9 -33.74 -8.05 -2.12
N ARG A 10 -34.29 -7.19 -1.25
CA ARG A 10 -35.19 -7.61 -0.17
C ARG A 10 -36.42 -8.40 -0.69
N LYS A 11 -36.89 -8.08 -1.90
CA LYS A 11 -38.03 -8.74 -2.49
C LYS A 11 -37.71 -10.03 -3.27
N LYS A 12 -36.45 -10.19 -3.69
CA LYS A 12 -36.09 -11.21 -4.69
C LYS A 12 -35.00 -12.16 -4.24
N ALA A 13 -34.23 -11.81 -3.20
CA ALA A 13 -33.08 -12.58 -2.75
C ALA A 13 -33.17 -12.86 -1.25
N CYS A 14 -32.62 -13.98 -0.84
CA CYS A 14 -32.37 -14.32 0.55
C CYS A 14 -30.92 -14.79 0.68
N PHE A 15 -30.22 -14.29 1.68
CA PHE A 15 -28.82 -14.62 1.94
C PHE A 15 -28.71 -15.38 3.25
N LYS A 16 -28.00 -16.49 3.21
CA LYS A 16 -27.65 -17.23 4.43
C LYS A 16 -26.16 -17.44 4.53
N SER A 17 -25.62 -17.33 5.74
CA SER A 17 -24.22 -17.57 6.04
C SER A 17 -24.07 -18.91 6.76
N ASN A 18 -23.04 -19.66 6.39
CA ASN A 18 -22.65 -20.86 7.15
C ASN A 18 -21.98 -20.43 8.45
N ILE A 19 -22.56 -20.85 9.58
CA ILE A 19 -22.05 -20.57 10.92
C ILE A 19 -21.16 -21.70 11.47
N THR A 20 -20.94 -22.76 10.68
CA THR A 20 -20.07 -23.88 11.05
C THR A 20 -18.71 -23.75 10.38
N GLN A 21 -17.71 -24.49 10.88
CA GLN A 21 -16.39 -24.59 10.25
C GLN A 21 -16.31 -25.57 9.08
N GLN A 22 -17.44 -26.18 8.70
CA GLN A 22 -17.47 -27.16 7.62
C GLN A 22 -17.48 -26.44 6.26
N SER A 23 -16.66 -26.91 5.34
CA SER A 23 -16.69 -26.41 3.95
C SER A 23 -17.95 -26.88 3.26
N MET A 24 -18.59 -26.00 2.52
CA MET A 24 -19.76 -26.31 1.72
C MET A 24 -19.39 -26.48 0.24
N PRO A 25 -20.06 -27.39 -0.48
CA PRO A 25 -19.86 -27.51 -1.91
C PRO A 25 -20.33 -26.25 -2.62
N SER A 26 -19.56 -25.81 -3.62
CA SER A 26 -19.88 -24.62 -4.42
C SER A 26 -20.46 -25.01 -5.76
N PHE A 27 -21.74 -24.70 -5.97
CA PHE A 27 -22.47 -24.96 -7.22
C PHE A 27 -23.59 -23.95 -7.42
N ILE A 28 -24.09 -23.85 -8.65
CA ILE A 28 -25.22 -23.01 -9.02
C ILE A 28 -26.32 -23.89 -9.63
N ASN A 29 -27.55 -23.75 -9.15
CA ASN A 29 -28.73 -24.30 -9.78
C ASN A 29 -29.50 -23.17 -10.47
N ILE A 30 -29.81 -23.36 -11.75
CA ILE A 30 -30.70 -22.49 -12.53
C ILE A 30 -31.76 -23.40 -13.11
N ASP A 31 -33.02 -23.25 -12.68
CA ASP A 31 -34.11 -24.13 -12.99
C ASP A 31 -33.74 -25.61 -12.71
N GLU A 32 -33.79 -26.47 -13.71
CA GLU A 32 -33.45 -27.89 -13.62
C GLU A 32 -31.97 -28.18 -13.95
N THR A 33 -31.13 -27.15 -14.05
CA THR A 33 -29.76 -27.33 -14.47
C THR A 33 -28.83 -26.96 -13.32
N ASN A 34 -27.84 -27.83 -13.05
CA ASN A 34 -26.76 -27.58 -12.08
C ASN A 34 -25.43 -27.31 -12.79
N TYR A 35 -24.68 -26.36 -12.27
CA TYR A 35 -23.32 -26.03 -12.70
C TYR A 35 -22.35 -26.24 -11.51
N ASN A 36 -21.35 -27.09 -11.68
CA ASN A 36 -20.45 -27.50 -10.62
C ASN A 36 -19.04 -27.86 -11.16
N PRO A 37 -17.93 -27.52 -10.50
CA PRO A 37 -17.82 -26.59 -9.38
C PRO A 37 -17.83 -25.12 -9.85
N VAL A 38 -18.29 -24.23 -8.99
CA VAL A 38 -18.16 -22.78 -9.17
C VAL A 38 -17.42 -22.26 -7.96
N LYS A 39 -16.18 -21.78 -8.11
CA LYS A 39 -15.35 -21.32 -6.99
C LYS A 39 -15.75 -19.94 -6.51
N GLU A 40 -15.91 -19.04 -7.45
CA GLU A 40 -16.23 -17.64 -7.20
C GLU A 40 -17.31 -17.20 -8.20
N PHE A 41 -18.14 -16.29 -7.81
CA PHE A 41 -19.20 -15.77 -8.68
C PHE A 41 -18.71 -14.50 -9.39
N THR A 42 -17.64 -14.65 -10.19
CA THR A 42 -17.04 -13.53 -10.93
C THR A 42 -17.39 -13.56 -12.40
N ALA A 43 -17.35 -12.40 -13.07
CA ALA A 43 -17.59 -12.29 -14.51
C ALA A 43 -16.60 -13.14 -15.33
N VAL A 44 -15.36 -13.27 -14.88
CA VAL A 44 -14.32 -14.09 -15.49
C VAL A 44 -14.64 -15.59 -15.37
N GLU A 45 -15.06 -16.05 -14.19
CA GLU A 45 -15.39 -17.44 -13.94
C GLU A 45 -16.67 -17.87 -14.68
N LEU A 46 -17.63 -16.95 -14.82
CA LEU A 46 -18.84 -17.15 -15.61
C LEU A 46 -18.60 -17.03 -17.12
N GLY A 47 -17.39 -16.72 -17.56
CA GLY A 47 -17.02 -16.60 -18.97
C GLY A 47 -17.54 -15.34 -19.66
N VAL A 48 -17.97 -14.34 -18.90
CA VAL A 48 -18.44 -13.03 -19.43
C VAL A 48 -17.26 -12.14 -19.81
N GLU A 49 -16.15 -12.25 -19.07
CA GLU A 49 -14.91 -11.50 -19.32
C GLU A 49 -13.71 -12.45 -19.50
N LYS A 50 -12.71 -11.99 -20.26
CA LYS A 50 -11.42 -12.70 -20.40
C LYS A 50 -10.54 -12.42 -19.19
N GLY A 51 -10.01 -13.46 -18.55
CA GLY A 51 -9.07 -13.35 -17.42
C GLY A 51 -8.01 -14.44 -17.44
N ASN A 52 -7.05 -14.37 -16.53
CA ASN A 52 -5.93 -15.31 -16.38
C ASN A 52 -6.31 -16.56 -15.56
N ASN A 53 -7.51 -17.06 -15.68
CA ASN A 53 -7.89 -18.25 -14.94
C ASN A 53 -7.35 -19.50 -15.63
N ALA A 54 -6.74 -20.39 -14.85
CA ALA A 54 -6.53 -21.75 -15.30
C ALA A 54 -7.90 -22.34 -15.68
N ALA A 55 -7.97 -23.03 -16.81
CA ALA A 55 -9.22 -23.60 -17.32
C ALA A 55 -9.82 -24.55 -16.29
N PHE A 56 -10.92 -24.11 -15.64
CA PHE A 56 -11.75 -24.98 -14.82
C PHE A 56 -12.85 -25.54 -15.71
N ALA A 57 -12.98 -26.85 -15.73
CA ALA A 57 -14.11 -27.48 -16.41
C ALA A 57 -15.34 -27.36 -15.50
N ILE A 58 -16.26 -26.45 -15.80
CA ILE A 58 -17.58 -26.42 -15.18
C ILE A 58 -18.45 -27.50 -15.85
N THR A 59 -18.91 -28.46 -15.07
CA THR A 59 -19.79 -29.50 -15.54
C THR A 59 -21.24 -29.01 -15.47
N LYS A 60 -21.91 -29.02 -16.61
CA LYS A 60 -23.33 -28.72 -16.72
C LYS A 60 -24.13 -30.03 -16.64
N MET A 61 -24.95 -30.17 -15.62
CA MET A 61 -25.79 -31.35 -15.39
C MET A 61 -27.27 -30.98 -15.52
N LYS A 62 -28.02 -31.83 -16.18
CA LYS A 62 -29.49 -31.72 -16.32
C LYS A 62 -30.19 -32.81 -15.46
N ALA A 63 -31.49 -32.68 -15.30
CA ALA A 63 -32.30 -33.72 -14.68
C ALA A 63 -32.07 -35.09 -15.36
N PRO A 64 -32.03 -36.22 -14.63
CA PRO A 64 -32.30 -36.33 -13.18
C PRO A 64 -31.12 -36.02 -12.25
N LEU A 65 -29.87 -35.91 -12.76
CA LEU A 65 -28.66 -35.75 -11.93
C LEU A 65 -28.67 -34.40 -11.17
N SER A 66 -29.15 -33.32 -11.77
CA SER A 66 -29.26 -32.03 -11.13
C SER A 66 -30.16 -31.98 -9.91
N MET A 67 -31.15 -32.90 -9.85
CA MET A 67 -32.11 -32.99 -8.74
C MET A 67 -31.45 -33.35 -7.42
N SER A 68 -30.34 -34.12 -7.44
CA SER A 68 -29.60 -34.46 -6.25
C SER A 68 -28.92 -33.23 -5.62
N PHE A 69 -28.43 -32.31 -6.46
CA PHE A 69 -27.82 -31.05 -6.00
C PHE A 69 -28.89 -30.08 -5.46
N LEU A 70 -30.10 -30.09 -6.06
CA LEU A 70 -31.21 -29.29 -5.56
C LEU A 70 -31.63 -29.80 -4.17
N GLN A 71 -31.78 -31.12 -3.99
CA GLN A 71 -32.09 -31.72 -2.70
C GLN A 71 -31.02 -31.43 -1.65
N LEU A 72 -29.72 -31.49 -2.03
CA LEU A 72 -28.60 -31.15 -1.15
C LEU A 72 -28.65 -29.68 -0.74
N PHE A 73 -28.94 -28.78 -1.69
CA PHE A 73 -29.13 -27.37 -1.40
C PHE A 73 -30.25 -27.14 -0.38
N GLU A 74 -31.42 -27.75 -0.60
CA GLU A 74 -32.57 -27.62 0.30
C GLU A 74 -32.25 -28.13 1.71
N GLN A 75 -31.52 -29.23 1.84
CA GLN A 75 -31.09 -29.75 3.13
C GLN A 75 -30.21 -28.75 3.90
N PHE A 76 -29.22 -28.16 3.24
CA PHE A 76 -28.38 -27.11 3.86
C PHE A 76 -29.19 -25.86 4.16
N TRP A 77 -29.99 -25.41 3.19
CA TRP A 77 -30.74 -24.16 3.29
C TRP A 77 -31.74 -24.14 4.43
N GLN A 78 -32.34 -25.26 4.75
CA GLN A 78 -33.33 -25.38 5.82
C GLN A 78 -32.72 -25.70 7.17
N ASN A 79 -31.46 -26.08 7.21
CA ASN A 79 -30.77 -26.43 8.47
C ASN A 79 -30.38 -25.18 9.26
N LYS A 80 -31.14 -24.89 10.33
CA LYS A 80 -30.94 -23.72 11.19
C LYS A 80 -29.68 -23.81 12.06
N ASP A 81 -29.15 -25.01 12.30
CA ASP A 81 -27.93 -25.21 13.07
C ASP A 81 -26.66 -24.94 12.23
N MET A 82 -26.81 -24.92 10.92
CA MET A 82 -25.71 -24.66 9.98
C MET A 82 -25.80 -23.30 9.29
N MET A 83 -27.02 -22.82 9.07
CA MET A 83 -27.26 -21.63 8.24
C MET A 83 -28.02 -20.55 9.00
N GLN A 84 -27.45 -19.36 9.06
CA GLN A 84 -28.08 -18.17 9.63
C GLN A 84 -28.51 -17.24 8.50
N ASP A 85 -29.73 -16.72 8.58
CA ASP A 85 -30.19 -15.66 7.67
C ASP A 85 -29.44 -14.36 7.96
N VAL A 86 -28.80 -13.82 6.94
CA VAL A 86 -28.01 -12.57 6.99
C VAL A 86 -28.53 -11.54 5.97
N THR A 87 -29.74 -11.74 5.46
CA THR A 87 -30.34 -10.90 4.42
C THR A 87 -30.40 -9.42 4.84
N ASP A 88 -30.85 -9.15 6.06
CA ASP A 88 -30.94 -7.78 6.57
C ASP A 88 -29.56 -7.15 6.75
N GLN A 89 -28.56 -7.91 7.20
CA GLN A 89 -27.16 -7.42 7.33
C GLN A 89 -26.55 -7.07 5.97
N VAL A 90 -26.79 -7.89 4.95
CA VAL A 90 -26.33 -7.60 3.58
C VAL A 90 -26.99 -6.33 3.04
N ILE A 91 -28.30 -6.18 3.26
CA ILE A 91 -29.06 -4.99 2.84
C ILE A 91 -28.57 -3.75 3.59
N GLU A 92 -28.31 -3.87 4.87
CA GLU A 92 -27.78 -2.78 5.71
C GLU A 92 -26.39 -2.35 5.23
N ASN A 93 -25.51 -3.29 4.91
CA ASN A 93 -24.19 -3.00 4.33
C ASN A 93 -24.30 -2.31 2.97
N ILE A 94 -25.21 -2.75 2.09
CA ILE A 94 -25.44 -2.11 0.80
C ILE A 94 -25.99 -0.68 1.00
N THR A 95 -26.92 -0.48 1.92
CA THR A 95 -27.50 0.84 2.19
C THR A 95 -26.55 1.75 2.97
N SER A 96 -25.73 1.24 3.87
CA SER A 96 -24.74 2.03 4.61
C SER A 96 -23.67 2.62 3.71
N ALA A 97 -23.27 1.89 2.67
CA ALA A 97 -22.34 2.39 1.65
C ALA A 97 -22.88 3.61 0.88
N TYR A 98 -24.19 3.85 0.96
CA TYR A 98 -24.88 4.94 0.25
C TYR A 98 -25.61 5.94 1.15
N ASN A 99 -25.45 5.86 2.46
CA ASN A 99 -25.79 6.97 3.29
C ASN A 99 -24.98 8.18 2.83
N GLU A 100 -25.57 9.38 2.85
CA GLU A 100 -24.92 10.65 2.47
C GLU A 100 -23.65 10.85 3.31
N ASN A 101 -22.61 10.12 2.98
CA ASN A 101 -21.33 10.24 3.64
C ASN A 101 -20.68 11.52 3.14
N ALA A 102 -20.11 12.27 4.05
CA ALA A 102 -19.34 13.45 3.73
C ALA A 102 -18.29 13.13 2.65
N PRO A 103 -17.98 14.05 1.73
CA PRO A 103 -16.98 13.83 0.69
C PRO A 103 -15.66 13.27 1.21
N GLU A 104 -15.27 13.62 2.44
CA GLU A 104 -14.10 13.13 3.15
C GLU A 104 -14.18 11.61 3.39
N PHE A 105 -15.35 11.06 3.71
CA PHE A 105 -15.53 9.63 3.92
C PHE A 105 -15.42 8.85 2.60
N ILE A 106 -16.02 9.36 1.53
CA ILE A 106 -15.90 8.76 0.19
C ILE A 106 -14.43 8.78 -0.26
N TYR A 107 -13.73 9.89 -0.04
CA TYR A 107 -12.30 10.03 -0.31
C TYR A 107 -11.48 9.02 0.50
N PHE A 108 -11.75 8.90 1.80
CA PHE A 108 -11.08 7.92 2.68
C PHE A 108 -11.30 6.48 2.21
N ILE A 109 -12.55 6.07 1.92
CA ILE A 109 -12.86 4.72 1.43
C ILE A 109 -12.21 4.45 0.07
N THR A 110 -12.19 5.44 -0.81
CA THR A 110 -11.51 5.32 -2.12
C THR A 110 -10.02 5.10 -1.92
N LEU A 111 -9.36 5.90 -1.09
CA LEU A 111 -7.95 5.72 -0.75
C LEU A 111 -7.70 4.37 -0.07
N TYR A 112 -8.54 3.97 0.88
CA TYR A 112 -8.42 2.68 1.55
C TYR A 112 -8.48 1.52 0.54
N ASN A 113 -9.43 1.52 -0.40
CA ASN A 113 -9.54 0.47 -1.40
C ASN A 113 -8.35 0.47 -2.39
N ILE A 114 -7.81 1.64 -2.75
CA ILE A 114 -6.62 1.75 -3.60
C ILE A 114 -5.37 1.20 -2.87
N PHE A 115 -5.27 1.44 -1.57
CA PHE A 115 -4.07 1.11 -0.79
C PHE A 115 -4.23 -0.15 0.08
N LYS A 116 -5.39 -0.79 0.10
CA LYS A 116 -5.67 -1.96 0.92
C LYS A 116 -4.65 -3.09 0.70
N GLU A 117 -4.32 -3.40 -0.54
CA GLU A 117 -3.31 -4.41 -0.87
C GLU A 117 -1.93 -4.07 -0.30
N PHE A 118 -1.61 -2.78 -0.16
CA PHE A 118 -0.37 -2.33 0.48
C PHE A 118 -0.41 -2.38 2.00
N LEU A 119 -1.60 -2.31 2.61
CA LEU A 119 -1.79 -2.41 4.06
C LEU A 119 -1.73 -3.87 4.52
N ASP A 120 -2.29 -4.79 3.74
CA ASP A 120 -2.24 -6.24 4.01
C ASP A 120 -0.81 -6.80 3.87
N ASP A 121 0.06 -6.12 3.13
CA ASP A 121 1.48 -6.46 2.96
C ASP A 121 2.38 -5.98 4.13
N ILE A 122 1.86 -5.25 5.10
CA ILE A 122 2.59 -4.87 6.32
C ILE A 122 2.57 -6.07 7.27
N SER A 123 3.41 -7.06 7.01
CA SER A 123 3.65 -8.13 7.97
C SER A 123 4.43 -7.60 9.17
N GLU A 124 4.11 -8.05 10.37
CA GLU A 124 4.83 -7.68 11.62
C GLU A 124 6.33 -7.97 11.54
N ASP A 125 6.76 -8.92 10.70
CA ASP A 125 8.15 -9.33 10.54
C ASP A 125 9.06 -8.28 9.87
N ILE A 126 8.48 -7.24 9.24
CA ILE A 126 9.21 -6.18 8.54
C ILE A 126 9.23 -4.87 9.35
N LEU A 127 8.64 -4.85 10.53
CA LEU A 127 8.71 -3.67 11.39
C LEU A 127 10.16 -3.29 11.71
N PRO A 128 10.50 -1.99 11.71
CA PRO A 128 11.85 -1.54 12.02
C PRO A 128 12.32 -2.12 13.34
N LYS A 129 13.48 -2.77 13.33
CA LYS A 129 14.02 -3.44 14.51
C LYS A 129 14.10 -2.45 15.68
N GLU A 130 13.40 -2.71 16.76
CA GLU A 130 13.39 -1.89 17.98
C GLU A 130 14.80 -1.68 18.55
N ALA A 131 15.70 -2.65 18.31
CA ALA A 131 17.10 -2.60 18.69
C ALA A 131 17.86 -1.37 18.14
N THR A 132 17.38 -0.73 17.05
CA THR A 132 18.02 0.49 16.51
C THR A 132 17.83 1.70 17.42
N GLY A 133 16.82 1.69 18.26
CA GLY A 133 16.48 2.82 19.15
C GLY A 133 16.04 4.10 18.42
N PHE A 134 15.82 4.06 17.10
CA PHE A 134 15.50 5.25 16.31
C PHE A 134 14.19 5.93 16.74
N LYS A 135 13.22 5.18 17.26
CA LYS A 135 11.97 5.72 17.83
C LYS A 135 12.20 6.57 19.09
N LYS A 136 13.38 6.48 19.71
CA LYS A 136 13.78 7.35 20.84
C LYS A 136 14.54 8.60 20.40
N SER A 137 14.75 8.78 19.09
CA SER A 137 15.46 9.92 18.54
C SER A 137 14.69 11.23 18.68
N LYS A 138 15.39 12.35 18.63
CA LYS A 138 14.81 13.68 18.69
C LYS A 138 13.93 13.96 17.48
N ILE A 139 14.36 13.53 16.30
CA ILE A 139 13.57 13.67 15.07
C ILE A 139 12.25 12.93 15.19
N TRP A 140 12.24 11.69 15.68
CA TRP A 140 11.03 10.91 15.84
C TRP A 140 10.01 11.59 16.75
N SER A 141 10.47 12.18 17.87
CA SER A 141 9.60 12.90 18.81
C SER A 141 8.99 14.18 18.26
N LYS A 142 9.51 14.69 17.14
CA LYS A 142 8.99 15.89 16.45
C LYS A 142 8.01 15.57 15.33
N LEU A 143 7.86 14.29 14.95
CA LEU A 143 6.93 13.87 13.91
C LEU A 143 5.49 13.85 14.42
N TYR A 144 4.57 14.27 13.58
CA TYR A 144 3.16 13.98 13.76
C TYR A 144 2.87 12.50 13.49
N ASN A 145 1.74 11.97 13.99
CA ASN A 145 1.38 10.56 13.85
C ASN A 145 1.40 10.09 12.38
N PHE A 146 0.82 10.86 11.47
CA PHE A 146 0.82 10.50 10.04
C PHE A 146 2.24 10.45 9.43
N GLN A 147 3.18 11.28 9.93
CA GLN A 147 4.58 11.24 9.49
C GLN A 147 5.31 10.04 10.08
N GLN A 148 4.98 9.63 11.30
CA GLN A 148 5.52 8.41 11.92
C GLN A 148 5.06 7.18 11.13
N ASP A 149 3.77 7.10 10.78
CA ASP A 149 3.22 6.03 9.96
C ASP A 149 3.86 6.01 8.56
N ALA A 150 4.00 7.18 7.93
CA ALA A 150 4.69 7.31 6.65
C ALA A 150 6.15 6.84 6.73
N CYS A 151 6.88 7.20 7.80
CA CYS A 151 8.25 6.76 8.01
C CYS A 151 8.36 5.22 8.10
N LEU A 152 7.49 4.58 8.88
CA LEU A 152 7.44 3.12 8.99
C LEU A 152 7.11 2.46 7.65
N ALA A 153 6.12 2.99 6.93
CA ALA A 153 5.76 2.49 5.60
C ALA A 153 6.90 2.64 4.58
N ILE A 154 7.66 3.75 4.62
CA ILE A 154 8.82 3.96 3.76
C ILE A 154 9.91 2.94 4.07
N ILE A 155 10.24 2.72 5.35
CA ILE A 155 11.24 1.74 5.76
C ILE A 155 10.86 0.35 5.26
N ASN A 156 9.61 -0.08 5.46
CA ASN A 156 9.11 -1.37 4.97
C ASN A 156 9.26 -1.51 3.45
N LYS A 157 8.90 -0.46 2.69
CA LYS A 157 9.05 -0.46 1.23
C LYS A 157 10.51 -0.52 0.80
N LEU A 158 11.41 0.18 1.47
CA LEU A 158 12.83 0.14 1.18
C LEU A 158 13.42 -1.24 1.45
N GLU A 159 13.08 -1.88 2.56
CA GLU A 159 13.54 -3.24 2.89
C GLU A 159 12.99 -4.30 1.91
N LYS A 160 11.75 -4.12 1.42
CA LYS A 160 11.09 -5.08 0.53
C LYS A 160 11.43 -4.85 -0.96
N TYR A 161 11.46 -3.59 -1.40
CA TYR A 161 11.52 -3.24 -2.82
C TYR A 161 12.77 -2.45 -3.23
N ASN A 162 13.66 -2.14 -2.29
CA ASN A 162 14.86 -1.31 -2.49
C ASN A 162 14.55 0.10 -3.05
N GLY A 163 13.31 0.58 -2.90
CA GLY A 163 12.93 1.90 -3.37
C GLY A 163 11.55 2.32 -2.88
N CYS A 164 11.36 3.65 -2.70
CA CYS A 164 10.09 4.24 -2.31
C CYS A 164 9.99 5.68 -2.82
N ILE A 165 8.78 6.13 -3.14
CA ILE A 165 8.48 7.51 -3.48
C ILE A 165 7.59 8.10 -2.40
N LEU A 166 8.03 9.23 -1.80
CA LEU A 166 7.24 10.03 -0.85
C LEU A 166 6.59 11.19 -1.61
N ALA A 167 5.30 11.07 -1.91
CA ALA A 167 4.54 11.98 -2.77
C ALA A 167 3.54 12.87 -2.00
N ASP A 168 3.80 13.17 -0.73
CA ASP A 168 2.96 14.07 0.08
C ASP A 168 2.88 15.47 -0.50
N SER A 169 1.80 16.19 -0.20
CA SER A 169 1.62 17.58 -0.59
C SER A 169 2.71 18.49 -0.04
N VAL A 170 2.92 19.62 -0.70
CA VAL A 170 3.88 20.65 -0.25
C VAL A 170 3.46 21.15 1.14
N GLY A 171 4.44 21.33 2.02
CA GLY A 171 4.20 21.83 3.39
C GLY A 171 3.90 20.77 4.45
N LEU A 172 3.69 19.50 4.09
CA LEU A 172 3.45 18.41 5.05
C LEU A 172 4.71 17.88 5.75
N GLY A 173 5.84 18.56 5.59
CA GLY A 173 7.07 18.23 6.32
C GLY A 173 7.78 16.98 5.82
N LYS A 174 7.74 16.69 4.50
CA LYS A 174 8.45 15.55 3.88
C LYS A 174 9.91 15.42 4.31
N THR A 175 10.60 16.55 4.48
CA THR A 175 11.99 16.57 4.95
C THR A 175 12.14 15.93 6.33
N PHE A 176 11.21 16.18 7.27
CA PHE A 176 11.25 15.56 8.60
C PHE A 176 10.99 14.06 8.55
N THR A 177 10.05 13.62 7.73
CA THR A 177 9.81 12.19 7.48
C THR A 177 11.07 11.52 6.90
N ALA A 178 11.69 12.14 5.90
CA ALA A 178 12.92 11.63 5.30
C ALA A 178 14.10 11.61 6.30
N LEU A 179 14.27 12.64 7.15
CA LEU A 179 15.30 12.67 8.20
C LEU A 179 15.09 11.54 9.22
N SER A 180 13.87 11.17 9.52
CA SER A 180 13.58 10.03 10.39
C SER A 180 13.97 8.69 9.74
N VAL A 181 13.72 8.52 8.45
CA VAL A 181 14.20 7.36 7.68
C VAL A 181 15.74 7.34 7.68
N ILE A 182 16.39 8.47 7.40
CA ILE A 182 17.85 8.60 7.47
C ILE A 182 18.36 8.15 8.84
N LYS A 183 17.73 8.62 9.92
CA LYS A 183 18.11 8.24 11.28
C LYS A 183 18.04 6.74 11.52
N TYR A 184 17.02 6.07 11.00
CA TYR A 184 16.90 4.62 11.09
C TYR A 184 18.08 3.91 10.43
N TYR A 185 18.42 4.29 9.20
CA TYR A 185 19.53 3.67 8.46
C TYR A 185 20.89 4.00 9.08
N GLU A 186 21.13 5.23 9.51
CA GLU A 186 22.36 5.60 10.23
C GLU A 186 22.52 4.86 11.56
N SER A 187 21.42 4.57 12.26
CA SER A 187 21.45 3.77 13.49
C SER A 187 21.86 2.31 13.25
N ARG A 188 21.83 1.86 11.98
CA ARG A 188 22.32 0.57 11.51
C ARG A 188 23.75 0.66 10.92
N ASN A 189 24.44 1.80 11.08
CA ASN A 189 25.71 2.13 10.47
C ASN A 189 25.70 2.20 8.93
N ASN A 190 24.53 2.35 8.31
CA ASN A 190 24.44 2.59 6.90
C ASN A 190 24.87 4.02 6.54
N ARG A 191 25.52 4.19 5.40
CA ARG A 191 25.89 5.50 4.87
C ARG A 191 24.79 6.03 3.99
N VAL A 192 24.41 7.29 4.21
CA VAL A 192 23.30 7.94 3.53
C VAL A 192 23.79 9.13 2.71
N LEU A 193 23.32 9.20 1.46
CA LEU A 193 23.51 10.31 0.57
C LEU A 193 22.17 11.02 0.32
N VAL A 194 22.19 12.34 0.42
CA VAL A 194 21.06 13.19 0.00
C VAL A 194 21.45 13.93 -1.28
N LEU A 195 20.63 13.79 -2.30
CA LEU A 195 20.73 14.52 -3.55
C LEU A 195 19.65 15.60 -3.59
N CYS A 196 20.05 16.86 -3.73
CA CYS A 196 19.10 17.96 -3.77
C CYS A 196 19.51 19.05 -4.78
N PRO A 197 18.57 19.91 -5.21
CA PRO A 197 18.93 21.13 -5.91
C PRO A 197 19.81 22.05 -5.05
N LYS A 198 20.79 22.72 -5.65
CA LYS A 198 21.72 23.61 -4.94
C LYS A 198 21.00 24.64 -4.06
N LYS A 199 19.86 25.15 -4.50
CA LYS A 199 19.04 26.12 -3.76
C LYS A 199 18.45 25.56 -2.46
N LEU A 200 18.26 24.24 -2.36
CA LEU A 200 17.67 23.57 -1.21
C LEU A 200 18.72 22.94 -0.26
N SER A 201 19.99 23.07 -0.58
CA SER A 201 21.06 22.45 0.22
C SER A 201 21.05 22.88 1.69
N ASN A 202 20.74 24.14 1.97
CA ASN A 202 20.65 24.64 3.33
C ASN A 202 19.55 23.93 4.14
N ASN A 203 18.44 23.55 3.51
CA ASN A 203 17.34 22.83 4.17
C ASN A 203 17.78 21.45 4.68
N TRP A 204 18.84 20.88 4.09
CA TRP A 204 19.43 19.62 4.52
C TRP A 204 20.65 19.82 5.43
N ASN A 205 21.50 20.80 5.11
CA ASN A 205 22.74 21.03 5.87
C ASN A 205 22.48 21.44 7.32
N ILE A 206 21.38 22.15 7.62
CA ILE A 206 21.05 22.59 8.99
C ILE A 206 20.81 21.45 9.97
N TYR A 207 20.49 20.26 9.50
CA TYR A 207 20.23 19.09 10.34
C TYR A 207 21.47 18.19 10.53
N LYS A 208 22.57 18.50 9.88
CA LYS A 208 23.83 17.74 10.05
C LYS A 208 24.45 17.99 11.42
N ASN A 209 25.16 17.01 11.93
CA ASN A 209 25.75 17.03 13.26
C ASN A 209 26.66 18.26 13.54
N ASN A 210 27.34 18.76 12.52
CA ASN A 210 28.28 19.88 12.63
C ASN A 210 27.64 21.27 12.49
N TYR A 211 26.32 21.37 12.35
CA TYR A 211 25.65 22.66 12.21
C TYR A 211 25.33 23.29 13.57
N LYS A 212 25.72 24.55 13.75
CA LYS A 212 25.72 25.26 15.06
C LYS A 212 24.31 25.37 15.69
N ASN A 213 23.28 25.58 14.91
CA ASN A 213 21.90 25.77 15.38
C ASN A 213 20.97 24.62 14.96
N ASN A 214 21.48 23.40 14.98
CA ASN A 214 20.70 22.22 14.59
C ASN A 214 19.60 21.92 15.62
N PRO A 215 18.31 21.96 15.24
CA PRO A 215 17.20 21.69 16.18
C PRO A 215 17.06 20.22 16.59
N ILE A 216 17.82 19.32 15.94
CA ILE A 216 17.90 17.89 16.24
C ILE A 216 19.36 17.42 16.43
N ALA A 217 20.20 18.29 16.96
CA ALA A 217 21.63 18.00 17.16
C ALA A 217 21.89 16.74 17.98
N GLU A 218 20.99 16.39 18.91
CA GLU A 218 21.05 15.18 19.72
C GLU A 218 21.11 13.89 18.88
N ASP A 219 20.52 13.90 17.69
CA ASP A 219 20.48 12.74 16.79
C ASP A 219 21.79 12.50 16.04
N ARG A 220 22.68 13.48 15.99
CA ARG A 220 24.03 13.41 15.40
C ARG A 220 24.04 12.88 13.97
N LEU A 221 23.13 13.37 13.12
CA LEU A 221 23.03 12.95 11.72
C LEU A 221 24.29 13.32 10.92
N ARG A 222 24.77 12.40 10.06
CA ARG A 222 26.07 12.49 9.38
C ARG A 222 26.01 12.29 7.88
N TYR A 223 24.81 12.25 7.29
CA TYR A 223 24.63 12.04 5.86
C TYR A 223 25.39 13.05 5.00
N ASP A 224 25.77 12.66 3.80
CA ASP A 224 26.36 13.54 2.82
C ASP A 224 25.27 14.22 1.97
N VAL A 225 25.55 15.44 1.53
CA VAL A 225 24.63 16.21 0.64
C VAL A 225 25.38 16.63 -0.60
N LEU A 226 24.87 16.24 -1.75
CA LEU A 226 25.40 16.60 -3.07
C LEU A 226 24.31 17.24 -3.93
N PHE A 227 24.73 17.95 -4.97
CA PHE A 227 23.79 18.60 -5.89
C PHE A 227 23.50 17.71 -7.09
N HIS A 228 22.24 17.73 -7.57
CA HIS A 228 21.82 17.02 -8.77
C HIS A 228 22.71 17.30 -9.98
N THR A 229 23.12 18.56 -10.13
CA THR A 229 23.92 19.03 -11.28
C THR A 229 25.33 18.48 -11.30
N ASP A 230 25.82 17.96 -10.19
CA ASP A 230 27.21 17.55 -10.05
C ASP A 230 27.41 16.04 -10.21
N LEU A 231 26.33 15.27 -10.43
CA LEU A 231 26.40 13.81 -10.56
C LEU A 231 27.23 13.35 -11.78
N ASN A 232 27.30 14.15 -12.85
CA ASN A 232 28.08 13.84 -14.05
C ASN A 232 29.53 14.35 -13.97
N ARG A 233 29.93 14.94 -12.84
CA ARG A 233 31.27 15.50 -12.65
C ARG A 233 32.16 14.50 -11.94
N THR A 234 33.36 14.33 -12.46
CA THR A 234 34.38 13.44 -11.87
C THR A 234 35.40 14.18 -11.02
N SER A 235 35.35 15.52 -10.98
CA SER A 235 36.28 16.36 -10.25
C SER A 235 35.64 17.65 -9.78
N GLY A 236 36.28 18.35 -8.85
CA GLY A 236 35.79 19.58 -8.23
C GLY A 236 35.03 19.30 -6.95
N GLU A 237 34.28 20.29 -6.48
CA GLU A 237 33.54 20.22 -5.22
C GLU A 237 32.03 20.27 -5.46
N SER A 238 31.29 19.51 -4.64
CA SER A 238 29.85 19.60 -4.49
C SER A 238 29.50 19.71 -3.02
N ASN A 239 28.92 20.82 -2.60
CA ASN A 239 28.53 21.11 -1.22
C ASN A 239 29.69 20.86 -0.20
N GLY A 240 30.93 21.24 -0.57
CA GLY A 240 32.12 21.05 0.26
C GLY A 240 32.75 19.65 0.21
N ASN A 241 32.18 18.72 -0.55
CA ASN A 241 32.75 17.40 -0.78
C ASN A 241 33.52 17.37 -2.10
N ASN A 242 34.76 16.86 -2.07
CA ASN A 242 35.55 16.69 -3.29
C ASN A 242 35.06 15.45 -4.05
N LEU A 243 34.55 15.67 -5.27
CA LEU A 243 33.95 14.64 -6.10
C LEU A 243 34.94 13.56 -6.53
N ALA A 244 36.22 13.90 -6.65
CA ALA A 244 37.27 12.92 -7.03
C ALA A 244 37.48 11.82 -5.98
N PHE A 245 37.06 12.05 -4.74
CA PHE A 245 37.23 11.09 -3.64
C PHE A 245 35.92 10.39 -3.25
N ILE A 246 34.82 10.68 -3.94
CA ILE A 246 33.55 10.02 -3.65
C ILE A 246 33.54 8.63 -4.25
N ASN A 247 33.44 7.62 -3.39
CA ASN A 247 33.12 6.27 -3.80
C ASN A 247 31.59 6.06 -3.66
N TRP A 248 30.90 6.01 -4.79
CA TRP A 248 29.44 5.88 -4.86
C TRP A 248 28.93 4.54 -4.29
N GLU A 249 29.72 3.48 -4.36
CA GLU A 249 29.40 2.15 -3.82
C GLU A 249 29.33 2.12 -2.28
N ASN A 250 29.82 3.15 -1.62
CA ASN A 250 29.79 3.24 -0.16
C ASN A 250 28.46 3.74 0.40
N TYR A 251 27.48 4.09 -0.41
CA TYR A 251 26.19 4.56 0.06
C TYR A 251 25.15 3.45 0.01
N ASP A 252 24.54 3.18 1.15
CA ASP A 252 23.50 2.16 1.32
C ASP A 252 22.10 2.72 1.04
N LEU A 253 21.91 4.03 1.25
CA LEU A 253 20.67 4.75 1.01
C LEU A 253 20.92 6.06 0.26
N VAL A 254 20.16 6.30 -0.78
CA VAL A 254 20.13 7.58 -1.50
C VAL A 254 18.75 8.20 -1.37
N VAL A 255 18.70 9.41 -0.82
CA VAL A 255 17.48 10.23 -0.72
C VAL A 255 17.54 11.32 -1.80
N ILE A 256 16.55 11.34 -2.68
CA ILE A 256 16.49 12.31 -3.78
C ILE A 256 15.37 13.30 -3.50
N ASP A 257 15.73 14.54 -3.18
CA ASP A 257 14.78 15.64 -3.04
C ASP A 257 14.49 16.24 -4.43
N GLU A 258 13.24 16.62 -4.68
CA GLU A 258 12.78 17.13 -5.99
C GLU A 258 13.11 16.16 -7.15
N SER A 259 12.79 14.87 -6.95
CA SER A 259 13.10 13.78 -7.89
C SER A 259 12.53 13.97 -9.29
N HIS A 260 11.56 14.88 -9.47
CA HIS A 260 11.03 15.22 -10.79
C HIS A 260 12.09 15.74 -11.77
N ASN A 261 13.24 16.22 -11.27
CA ASN A 261 14.36 16.62 -12.10
C ASN A 261 15.02 15.43 -12.84
N PHE A 262 14.79 14.20 -12.40
CA PHE A 262 15.35 12.97 -13.00
C PHE A 262 14.39 12.21 -13.92
N ARG A 263 13.18 12.72 -14.16
CA ARG A 263 12.16 12.00 -14.95
C ARG A 263 12.41 11.95 -16.46
N ASN A 264 13.35 12.74 -16.98
CA ASN A 264 13.66 12.76 -18.40
C ASN A 264 14.85 11.85 -18.69
N ASN A 265 14.63 10.77 -19.45
CA ASN A 265 15.67 9.82 -19.91
C ASN A 265 16.55 10.37 -21.04
N SER A 266 16.24 11.51 -21.63
CA SER A 266 17.12 12.15 -22.60
C SER A 266 18.27 12.79 -21.85
N ALA A 267 19.47 12.20 -21.99
CA ALA A 267 20.68 12.98 -21.83
C ALA A 267 20.45 14.30 -22.58
N ARG A 268 20.52 15.44 -21.89
CA ARG A 268 20.73 16.69 -22.57
C ARG A 268 22.12 16.59 -23.20
N ASN A 269 22.19 15.90 -24.31
CA ASN A 269 23.24 16.13 -25.26
C ASN A 269 23.03 17.53 -25.76
N ASP A 270 24.14 18.24 -25.73
CA ASP A 270 24.41 19.41 -26.56
C ASP A 270 23.97 20.73 -25.97
N ARG A 271 24.95 21.28 -25.30
CA ARG A 271 25.28 22.66 -25.65
C ARG A 271 26.70 22.65 -26.15
N GLU A 272 26.80 22.65 -27.49
CA GLU A 272 27.86 23.34 -28.15
C GLU A 272 27.87 24.79 -27.73
#